data_6651e93d1e6440cf86737f9f14ccdfa3
#
_entry.id   6651e93d1e6440cf86737f9f14ccdfa3
#
_cell.length_a   1.000
_cell.length_b   1.000
_cell.length_c   1.000
_cell.angle_alpha   90.00
_cell.angle_beta   90.00
_cell.angle_gamma   90.00
#
_symmetry.space_group_name_H-M   'P 1'
#
loop_
_entity.id
_entity.type
_entity.pdbx_description
1 polymer ?
#
loop_
_entity_poly.entity_id
_entity_poly.type
_entity_poly.pdbx_seq_one_letter_code
_entity_poly.pdbx_strand_id
1 'polypeptide(L)'
;MAQDIIDQLSSLVSEFITRTTAKVRKDFREILITILILHISLPERINFTQMGRFSNKSERTYRNRFECEYDWGKMNMELAKNMINRSKQKRLAVVVDASFLGKAGKKTPHVGLFWSGVNQAVKHGIELHSWAIVDADSRECVTIKAYQSPSPEEMKKKEQTRNEMFLEQLDDLDKEFKELQTDVLIGDAAYANSSFVIGCIKRGYKVVSRLKKNTRLFSLPEAPEKPKRGRPRVKGDKLDIANLPDKEFIKFDTGYEDMEAFEGLAYCQSLKRVIKLVVAVISKKERKLFFSTDVNMSGKDVVDFYRSRFQIEFTFRDAHMYTGLGHCEARSAAKLNFAINASLCTVNVMREYIAQENLDISIGQLKEIITRLSMFKLFSDRLGMDYKEIINRVGLSSIIDPQGLVA
;
A
#
# COMPACT_ATOMS: atom_id res chain seq x y z
N MET A 1 7.88 -35.94 -2.82
CA MET A 1 8.96 -35.12 -3.42
C MET A 1 8.66 -33.68 -3.08
N ALA A 2 9.49 -33.01 -2.30
CA ALA A 2 9.29 -31.59 -2.01
C ALA A 2 9.49 -30.82 -3.32
N GLN A 3 8.42 -30.22 -3.83
CA GLN A 3 8.48 -29.32 -4.96
C GLN A 3 9.37 -28.13 -4.56
N ASP A 4 10.31 -27.75 -5.42
CA ASP A 4 11.24 -26.66 -5.15
C ASP A 4 10.47 -25.35 -4.90
N ILE A 5 10.79 -24.64 -3.83
CA ILE A 5 10.18 -23.35 -3.45
C ILE A 5 10.21 -22.35 -4.61
N ILE A 6 11.31 -22.33 -5.38
CA ILE A 6 11.46 -21.45 -6.56
C ILE A 6 10.47 -21.85 -7.65
N ASP A 7 10.29 -23.16 -7.90
CA ASP A 7 9.32 -23.65 -8.87
C ASP A 7 7.87 -23.37 -8.42
N GLN A 8 7.57 -23.50 -7.12
CA GLN A 8 6.26 -23.15 -6.56
C GLN A 8 5.95 -21.66 -6.72
N LEU A 9 6.89 -20.78 -6.38
CA LEU A 9 6.74 -19.34 -6.57
C LEU A 9 6.59 -18.98 -8.05
N SER A 10 7.36 -19.61 -8.92
CA SER A 10 7.26 -19.39 -10.37
C SER A 10 5.89 -19.82 -10.90
N SER A 11 5.36 -20.92 -10.40
CA SER A 11 4.03 -21.44 -10.74
C SER A 11 2.94 -20.49 -10.24
N LEU A 12 3.04 -20.00 -8.99
CA LEU A 12 2.14 -19.03 -8.41
C LEU A 12 2.09 -17.72 -9.24
N VAL A 13 3.25 -17.16 -9.56
CA VAL A 13 3.35 -15.96 -10.42
C VAL A 13 2.75 -16.21 -11.80
N SER A 14 3.06 -17.37 -12.41
CA SER A 14 2.52 -17.76 -13.72
C SER A 14 1.01 -17.86 -13.71
N GLU A 15 0.44 -18.41 -12.65
CA GLU A 15 -1.01 -18.52 -12.46
C GLU A 15 -1.67 -17.15 -12.44
N PHE A 16 -1.18 -16.23 -11.59
CA PHE A 16 -1.72 -14.86 -11.51
C PHE A 16 -1.58 -14.10 -12.83
N ILE A 17 -0.44 -14.17 -13.48
CA ILE A 17 -0.26 -13.56 -14.81
C ILE A 17 -1.24 -14.16 -15.82
N THR A 18 -1.50 -15.45 -15.77
CA THR A 18 -2.42 -16.13 -16.70
C THR A 18 -3.86 -15.73 -16.47
N ARG A 19 -4.29 -15.61 -15.21
CA ARG A 19 -5.66 -15.19 -14.85
C ARG A 19 -5.96 -13.77 -15.36
N THR A 20 -4.98 -12.87 -15.30
CA THR A 20 -5.19 -11.44 -15.58
C THR A 20 -4.92 -11.01 -16.99
N THR A 21 -4.05 -11.71 -17.71
CA THR A 21 -3.45 -11.18 -18.95
C THR A 21 -3.42 -12.22 -20.07
N ALA A 22 -4.56 -12.84 -20.38
CA ALA A 22 -4.69 -13.76 -21.51
C ALA A 22 -4.15 -13.17 -22.87
N LYS A 23 -4.04 -11.84 -22.98
CA LYS A 23 -3.54 -11.10 -24.14
C LYS A 23 -2.04 -10.79 -24.08
N VAL A 24 -1.32 -11.10 -23.00
CA VAL A 24 0.14 -10.88 -22.93
C VAL A 24 0.85 -11.93 -23.75
N ARG A 25 1.77 -11.48 -24.62
CA ARG A 25 2.57 -12.39 -25.46
C ARG A 25 3.37 -13.34 -24.57
N LYS A 26 3.51 -14.59 -25.02
CA LYS A 26 4.19 -15.65 -24.27
C LYS A 26 5.60 -15.25 -23.83
N ASP A 27 6.38 -14.64 -24.72
CA ASP A 27 7.75 -14.19 -24.45
C ASP A 27 7.82 -13.11 -23.35
N PHE A 28 6.81 -12.22 -23.27
CA PHE A 28 6.73 -11.23 -22.21
C PHE A 28 6.30 -11.85 -20.88
N ARG A 29 5.37 -12.81 -20.90
CA ARG A 29 4.94 -13.54 -19.69
C ARG A 29 6.14 -14.26 -19.03
N GLU A 30 6.92 -15.01 -19.80
CA GLU A 30 8.07 -15.74 -19.29
C GLU A 30 9.11 -14.81 -18.65
N ILE A 31 9.37 -13.67 -19.28
CA ILE A 31 10.34 -12.72 -18.73
C ILE A 31 9.78 -11.97 -17.50
N LEU A 32 8.48 -11.73 -17.43
CA LEU A 32 7.83 -11.10 -16.26
C LEU A 32 7.93 -12.02 -15.04
N ILE A 33 7.67 -13.32 -15.20
CA ILE A 33 7.89 -14.32 -14.15
C ILE A 33 9.35 -14.26 -13.68
N THR A 34 10.30 -14.29 -14.63
CA THR A 34 11.72 -14.20 -14.30
C THR A 34 12.06 -12.91 -13.55
N ILE A 35 11.50 -11.76 -13.94
CA ILE A 35 11.72 -10.48 -13.26
C ILE A 35 11.25 -10.54 -11.80
N LEU A 36 10.03 -11.02 -11.54
CA LEU A 36 9.50 -11.11 -10.18
C LEU A 36 10.32 -12.08 -9.32
N ILE A 37 10.71 -13.23 -9.86
CA ILE A 37 11.60 -14.17 -9.17
C ILE A 37 12.97 -13.53 -8.88
N LEU A 38 13.54 -12.77 -9.81
CA LEU A 38 14.80 -12.05 -9.58
C LEU A 38 14.68 -10.99 -8.50
N HIS A 39 13.53 -10.31 -8.38
CA HIS A 39 13.28 -9.39 -7.25
C HIS A 39 13.31 -10.12 -5.90
N ILE A 40 12.90 -11.39 -5.85
CA ILE A 40 12.97 -12.20 -4.63
C ILE A 40 14.36 -12.80 -4.42
N SER A 41 15.05 -13.24 -5.48
CA SER A 41 16.25 -14.10 -5.39
C SER A 41 17.59 -13.37 -5.40
N LEU A 42 17.64 -12.14 -5.93
CA LEU A 42 18.92 -11.40 -5.98
C LEU A 42 19.39 -11.00 -4.58
N PRO A 43 20.64 -11.31 -4.20
CA PRO A 43 21.15 -11.10 -2.83
C PRO A 43 21.36 -9.63 -2.50
N GLU A 44 21.65 -8.80 -3.47
CA GLU A 44 22.07 -7.41 -3.29
C GLU A 44 21.13 -6.45 -4.06
N ARG A 45 21.75 -5.44 -4.68
CA ARG A 45 21.06 -4.42 -5.43
C ARG A 45 20.36 -4.98 -6.66
N ILE A 46 19.06 -4.82 -6.75
CA ILE A 46 18.25 -5.24 -7.89
C ILE A 46 18.39 -4.20 -8.99
N ASN A 47 19.13 -4.54 -10.04
CA ASN A 47 19.35 -3.70 -11.22
C ASN A 47 19.52 -4.57 -12.46
N PHE A 48 19.51 -3.94 -13.65
CA PHE A 48 19.56 -4.68 -14.93
C PHE A 48 20.82 -5.51 -15.10
N THR A 49 21.97 -5.03 -14.63
CA THR A 49 23.25 -5.75 -14.70
C THR A 49 23.21 -7.03 -13.87
N GLN A 50 22.69 -6.94 -12.62
CA GLN A 50 22.52 -8.10 -11.78
C GLN A 50 21.46 -9.07 -12.32
N MET A 51 20.34 -8.55 -12.83
CA MET A 51 19.36 -9.41 -13.52
C MET A 51 19.98 -10.19 -14.66
N GLY A 52 20.85 -9.56 -15.48
CA GLY A 52 21.57 -10.24 -16.56
C GLY A 52 22.59 -11.27 -16.07
N ARG A 53 23.28 -11.02 -14.95
CA ARG A 53 24.28 -11.94 -14.38
C ARG A 53 23.68 -13.19 -13.74
N PHE A 54 22.49 -13.05 -13.15
CA PHE A 54 21.82 -14.11 -12.39
C PHE A 54 20.67 -14.78 -13.16
N SER A 55 20.63 -14.60 -14.48
CA SER A 55 19.65 -15.25 -15.36
C SER A 55 20.27 -15.64 -16.70
N ASN A 56 19.49 -16.29 -17.54
CA ASN A 56 19.87 -16.66 -18.91
C ASN A 56 19.54 -15.57 -19.95
N LYS A 57 19.16 -14.37 -19.52
CA LYS A 57 18.85 -13.23 -20.41
C LYS A 57 19.86 -12.12 -20.24
N SER A 58 20.10 -11.36 -21.32
CA SER A 58 21.03 -10.24 -21.27
C SER A 58 20.47 -9.04 -20.51
N GLU A 59 21.35 -8.20 -19.96
CA GLU A 59 20.98 -6.91 -19.36
C GLU A 59 20.12 -6.07 -20.33
N ARG A 60 20.46 -6.05 -21.62
CA ARG A 60 19.70 -5.32 -22.66
C ARG A 60 18.25 -5.81 -22.76
N THR A 61 18.02 -7.10 -22.58
CA THR A 61 16.67 -7.66 -22.58
C THR A 61 15.84 -7.05 -21.46
N TYR A 62 16.35 -7.00 -20.23
CA TYR A 62 15.65 -6.38 -19.10
C TYR A 62 15.43 -4.89 -19.30
N ARG A 63 16.45 -4.15 -19.79
CA ARG A 63 16.31 -2.73 -20.10
C ARG A 63 15.18 -2.45 -21.08
N ASN A 64 15.00 -3.29 -22.10
CA ASN A 64 13.93 -3.15 -23.08
C ASN A 64 12.57 -3.56 -22.50
N ARG A 65 12.50 -4.60 -21.67
CA ARG A 65 11.23 -5.08 -21.11
C ARG A 65 10.66 -4.16 -20.05
N PHE A 66 11.48 -3.41 -19.34
CA PHE A 66 11.03 -2.38 -18.39
C PHE A 66 10.44 -1.14 -19.09
N GLU A 67 10.56 -0.99 -20.42
CA GLU A 67 9.81 0.02 -21.19
C GLU A 67 8.40 -0.43 -21.55
N CYS A 68 8.09 -1.72 -21.40
CA CYS A 68 6.76 -2.21 -21.74
C CYS A 68 5.75 -1.80 -20.67
N GLU A 69 4.59 -1.39 -21.13
CA GLU A 69 3.44 -1.20 -20.23
C GLU A 69 2.93 -2.57 -19.76
N TYR A 70 2.56 -2.61 -18.49
CA TYR A 70 1.94 -3.78 -17.88
C TYR A 70 0.84 -3.33 -16.89
N ASP A 71 -0.28 -4.00 -16.93
CA ASP A 71 -1.42 -3.73 -16.07
C ASP A 71 -1.23 -4.35 -14.68
N TRP A 72 -0.42 -3.67 -13.86
CA TRP A 72 -0.15 -4.07 -12.48
C TRP A 72 -1.41 -4.10 -11.62
N GLY A 73 -2.36 -3.20 -11.91
CA GLY A 73 -3.64 -3.15 -11.21
C GLY A 73 -4.37 -4.48 -11.30
N LYS A 74 -4.57 -5.00 -12.52
CA LYS A 74 -5.26 -6.29 -12.71
C LYS A 74 -4.52 -7.46 -12.06
N MET A 75 -3.20 -7.53 -12.17
CA MET A 75 -2.45 -8.60 -11.52
C MET A 75 -2.63 -8.57 -10.00
N ASN A 76 -2.46 -7.40 -9.40
CA ASN A 76 -2.58 -7.26 -7.95
C ASN A 76 -4.03 -7.40 -7.47
N MET A 77 -5.02 -7.16 -8.34
CA MET A 77 -6.42 -7.45 -8.05
C MET A 77 -6.69 -8.93 -7.81
N GLU A 78 -6.06 -9.82 -8.57
CA GLU A 78 -6.20 -11.27 -8.33
C GLU A 78 -5.58 -11.68 -6.99
N LEU A 79 -4.43 -11.10 -6.62
CA LEU A 79 -3.85 -11.28 -5.30
C LEU A 79 -4.77 -10.74 -4.19
N ALA A 80 -5.39 -9.57 -4.40
CA ALA A 80 -6.36 -9.02 -3.47
C ALA A 80 -7.61 -9.91 -3.32
N LYS A 81 -8.12 -10.50 -4.40
CA LYS A 81 -9.24 -11.45 -4.35
C LYS A 81 -8.91 -12.67 -3.48
N ASN A 82 -7.70 -13.22 -3.59
CA ASN A 82 -7.27 -14.33 -2.75
C ASN A 82 -7.21 -13.93 -1.26
N MET A 83 -6.65 -12.75 -0.95
CA MET A 83 -6.67 -12.19 0.41
C MET A 83 -8.12 -12.09 0.93
N ILE A 84 -9.03 -11.52 0.14
CA ILE A 84 -10.44 -11.35 0.50
C ILE A 84 -11.14 -12.69 0.72
N ASN A 85 -10.82 -13.71 -0.07
CA ASN A 85 -11.40 -15.04 0.09
C ASN A 85 -10.97 -15.71 1.41
N ARG A 86 -9.80 -15.34 1.95
CA ARG A 86 -9.35 -15.79 3.28
C ARG A 86 -9.96 -14.98 4.42
N SER A 87 -10.40 -13.76 4.15
CA SER A 87 -11.01 -12.87 5.15
C SER A 87 -12.38 -13.38 5.59
N LYS A 88 -12.60 -13.47 6.92
CA LYS A 88 -13.87 -13.94 7.51
C LYS A 88 -14.97 -12.88 7.46
N GLN A 89 -14.62 -11.62 7.70
CA GLN A 89 -15.60 -10.53 7.88
C GLN A 89 -15.64 -9.57 6.70
N LYS A 90 -14.63 -9.59 5.83
CA LYS A 90 -14.53 -8.74 4.63
C LYS A 90 -14.66 -7.24 4.91
N ARG A 91 -14.07 -6.76 6.03
CA ARG A 91 -14.02 -5.34 6.35
C ARG A 91 -12.89 -4.67 5.59
N LEU A 92 -13.15 -4.42 4.32
CA LEU A 92 -12.17 -3.94 3.35
C LEU A 92 -12.18 -2.42 3.24
N ALA A 93 -11.01 -1.85 2.99
CA ALA A 93 -10.88 -0.44 2.64
C ALA A 93 -9.80 -0.22 1.59
N VAL A 94 -10.02 0.78 0.74
CA VAL A 94 -8.98 1.36 -0.10
C VAL A 94 -8.08 2.21 0.78
N VAL A 95 -6.79 2.02 0.72
CA VAL A 95 -5.81 2.88 1.41
C VAL A 95 -4.90 3.56 0.40
N VAL A 96 -4.65 4.84 0.61
CA VAL A 96 -3.70 5.64 -0.16
C VAL A 96 -2.65 6.22 0.76
N ASP A 97 -1.39 6.09 0.35
CA ASP A 97 -0.28 6.73 1.06
C ASP A 97 0.85 7.10 0.09
N ALA A 98 1.65 8.09 0.49
CA ALA A 98 2.79 8.57 -0.26
C ALA A 98 4.09 8.02 0.32
N SER A 99 5.05 7.71 -0.57
CA SER A 99 6.40 7.34 -0.16
C SER A 99 7.44 8.14 -0.93
N PHE A 100 8.50 8.56 -0.25
CA PHE A 100 9.61 9.30 -0.82
C PHE A 100 10.77 8.37 -1.16
N LEU A 101 11.30 8.50 -2.39
CA LEU A 101 12.50 7.81 -2.84
C LEU A 101 13.59 8.84 -3.17
N GLY A 102 14.70 8.83 -2.40
CA GLY A 102 15.84 9.66 -2.67
C GLY A 102 16.46 9.37 -4.05
N LYS A 103 16.71 10.40 -4.85
CA LYS A 103 17.36 10.31 -6.16
C LYS A 103 18.34 11.45 -6.32
N ALA A 104 19.61 11.14 -6.57
CA ALA A 104 20.64 12.13 -6.80
C ALA A 104 20.66 12.67 -8.24
N GLY A 105 20.14 11.91 -9.20
CA GLY A 105 20.21 12.20 -10.62
C GLY A 105 19.26 13.31 -11.08
N LYS A 106 19.80 14.42 -11.57
CA LYS A 106 19.03 15.56 -12.12
C LYS A 106 18.17 15.21 -13.36
N LYS A 107 18.48 14.12 -14.06
CA LYS A 107 17.76 13.66 -15.27
C LYS A 107 16.76 12.53 -14.95
N THR A 108 16.52 12.24 -13.68
CA THR A 108 15.48 11.28 -13.28
C THR A 108 14.12 11.89 -13.58
N PRO A 109 13.21 11.17 -14.27
CA PRO A 109 11.86 11.67 -14.52
C PRO A 109 11.12 12.01 -13.22
N HIS A 110 10.36 13.10 -13.25
CA HIS A 110 9.57 13.59 -12.12
C HIS A 110 10.36 13.91 -10.85
N VAL A 111 11.70 14.02 -10.95
CA VAL A 111 12.53 14.39 -9.82
C VAL A 111 12.24 15.83 -9.38
N GLY A 112 12.18 16.04 -8.09
CA GLY A 112 11.89 17.35 -7.49
C GLY A 112 12.20 17.39 -6.00
N LEU A 113 11.72 18.42 -5.34
CA LEU A 113 11.80 18.58 -3.90
C LEU A 113 10.50 18.07 -3.26
N PHE A 114 10.61 17.00 -2.51
CA PHE A 114 9.48 16.37 -1.82
C PHE A 114 9.76 16.20 -0.33
N TRP A 115 8.70 16.08 0.46
CA TRP A 115 8.80 15.82 1.89
C TRP A 115 9.25 14.37 2.13
N SER A 116 10.28 14.20 2.92
CA SER A 116 10.74 12.89 3.41
C SER A 116 10.32 12.70 4.86
N GLY A 117 9.38 11.78 5.11
CA GLY A 117 8.94 11.45 6.47
C GLY A 117 10.06 10.90 7.33
N VAL A 118 10.97 10.11 6.78
CA VAL A 118 12.14 9.55 7.48
C VAL A 118 13.10 10.64 7.91
N ASN A 119 13.38 11.61 7.03
CA ASN A 119 14.33 12.68 7.31
C ASN A 119 13.68 13.91 7.97
N GLN A 120 12.35 13.95 8.11
CA GLN A 120 11.58 15.11 8.59
C GLN A 120 11.98 16.42 7.87
N ALA A 121 12.27 16.34 6.58
CA ALA A 121 12.76 17.45 5.77
C ALA A 121 12.38 17.30 4.29
N VAL A 122 12.37 18.40 3.57
CA VAL A 122 12.25 18.41 2.12
C VAL A 122 13.57 17.97 1.50
N LYS A 123 13.52 16.95 0.64
CA LYS A 123 14.68 16.33 0.00
C LYS A 123 14.48 16.19 -1.51
N HIS A 124 15.60 16.14 -2.23
CA HIS A 124 15.62 15.87 -3.66
C HIS A 124 15.39 14.38 -3.94
N GLY A 125 14.40 14.07 -4.77
CA GLY A 125 14.03 12.71 -5.10
C GLY A 125 12.76 12.63 -5.93
N ILE A 126 12.09 11.48 -5.87
CA ILE A 126 10.77 11.27 -6.45
C ILE A 126 9.79 10.88 -5.33
N GLU A 127 8.55 11.23 -5.53
CA GLU A 127 7.45 10.77 -4.67
C GLU A 127 6.59 9.79 -5.46
N LEU A 128 6.12 8.77 -4.78
CA LEU A 128 5.11 7.86 -5.32
C LEU A 128 3.90 7.83 -4.40
N HIS A 129 2.74 7.66 -5.04
CA HIS A 129 1.49 7.35 -4.35
C HIS A 129 1.11 5.92 -4.66
N SER A 130 0.91 5.13 -3.61
CA SER A 130 0.43 3.77 -3.75
C SER A 130 -1.01 3.67 -3.27
N TRP A 131 -1.80 2.96 -4.05
CA TRP A 131 -3.16 2.60 -3.76
C TRP A 131 -3.19 1.11 -3.45
N ALA A 132 -3.78 0.74 -2.33
CA ALA A 132 -3.83 -0.63 -1.85
C ALA A 132 -5.22 -0.97 -1.30
N ILE A 133 -5.51 -2.25 -1.18
CA ILE A 133 -6.63 -2.78 -0.41
C ILE A 133 -6.10 -3.32 0.90
N VAL A 134 -6.77 -2.99 1.99
CA VAL A 134 -6.47 -3.49 3.32
C VAL A 134 -7.72 -4.14 3.92
N ASP A 135 -7.54 -5.25 4.59
CA ASP A 135 -8.54 -5.84 5.46
C ASP A 135 -8.29 -5.39 6.91
N ALA A 136 -9.26 -4.71 7.50
CA ALA A 136 -9.14 -4.15 8.84
C ALA A 136 -9.03 -5.23 9.94
N ASP A 137 -9.52 -6.44 9.68
CA ASP A 137 -9.54 -7.54 10.66
C ASP A 137 -8.24 -8.36 10.62
N SER A 138 -7.88 -8.91 9.44
CA SER A 138 -6.64 -9.69 9.27
C SER A 138 -5.39 -8.82 9.24
N ARG A 139 -5.54 -7.52 8.95
CA ARG A 139 -4.46 -6.56 8.69
C ARG A 139 -3.57 -6.95 7.51
N GLU A 140 -4.07 -7.78 6.61
CA GLU A 140 -3.44 -8.02 5.33
C GLU A 140 -3.61 -6.80 4.42
N CYS A 141 -2.61 -6.54 3.57
CA CYS A 141 -2.60 -5.41 2.64
C CYS A 141 -1.99 -5.83 1.31
N VAL A 142 -2.69 -5.53 0.23
CA VAL A 142 -2.24 -5.76 -1.15
C VAL A 142 -2.18 -4.44 -1.88
N THR A 143 -0.99 -4.02 -2.29
CA THR A 143 -0.81 -2.83 -3.15
C THR A 143 -1.36 -3.12 -4.54
N ILE A 144 -2.30 -2.33 -5.00
CA ILE A 144 -2.90 -2.48 -6.33
C ILE A 144 -2.02 -1.83 -7.39
N LYS A 145 -1.68 -0.56 -7.20
CA LYS A 145 -0.84 0.18 -8.14
C LYS A 145 -0.16 1.37 -7.48
N ALA A 146 1.06 1.66 -7.92
CA ALA A 146 1.78 2.86 -7.53
C ALA A 146 1.99 3.78 -8.73
N TYR A 147 1.90 5.09 -8.48
CA TYR A 147 2.09 6.14 -9.46
C TYR A 147 3.23 7.06 -9.02
N GLN A 148 4.07 7.48 -9.97
CA GLN A 148 5.02 8.55 -9.71
C GLN A 148 4.27 9.90 -9.69
N SER A 149 4.51 10.71 -8.65
CA SER A 149 4.02 12.10 -8.64
C SER A 149 4.82 12.93 -9.62
N PRO A 150 4.18 13.75 -10.45
CA PRO A 150 4.89 14.82 -11.15
C PRO A 150 5.62 15.71 -10.14
N SER A 151 6.75 16.26 -10.53
CA SER A 151 7.45 17.24 -9.68
C SER A 151 6.58 18.49 -9.43
N PRO A 152 6.80 19.22 -8.33
CA PRO A 152 6.06 20.46 -8.08
C PRO A 152 6.10 21.46 -9.23
N GLU A 153 7.22 21.51 -9.97
CA GLU A 153 7.36 22.36 -11.15
C GLU A 153 6.53 21.87 -12.34
N GLU A 154 6.48 20.55 -12.56
CA GLU A 154 5.64 19.94 -13.60
C GLU A 154 4.15 20.14 -13.30
N MET A 155 3.74 19.99 -12.05
CA MET A 155 2.35 20.24 -11.61
C MET A 155 1.97 21.72 -11.84
N LYS A 156 2.86 22.64 -11.47
CA LYS A 156 2.64 24.08 -11.72
C LYS A 156 2.49 24.40 -13.22
N LYS A 157 3.32 23.78 -14.07
CA LYS A 157 3.21 23.97 -15.54
C LYS A 157 1.91 23.41 -16.11
N LYS A 158 1.36 22.35 -15.51
CA LYS A 158 0.08 21.74 -15.91
C LYS A 158 -1.13 22.39 -15.26
N GLU A 159 -0.93 23.36 -14.38
CA GLU A 159 -1.99 23.98 -13.56
C GLU A 159 -2.81 22.93 -12.76
N GLN A 160 -2.20 21.78 -12.46
CA GLN A 160 -2.81 20.68 -11.76
C GLN A 160 -2.52 20.75 -10.26
N THR A 161 -3.53 20.56 -9.44
CA THR A 161 -3.36 20.44 -7.99
C THR A 161 -3.07 18.99 -7.59
N ARG A 162 -2.44 18.78 -6.41
CA ARG A 162 -2.23 17.43 -5.87
C ARG A 162 -3.53 16.65 -5.68
N ASN A 163 -4.60 17.33 -5.26
CA ASN A 163 -5.89 16.68 -5.05
C ASN A 163 -6.52 16.20 -6.37
N GLU A 164 -6.41 16.97 -7.43
CA GLU A 164 -6.86 16.55 -8.76
C GLU A 164 -6.08 15.33 -9.24
N MET A 165 -4.75 15.33 -9.10
CA MET A 165 -3.92 14.18 -9.43
C MET A 165 -4.35 12.93 -8.64
N PHE A 166 -4.62 13.05 -7.33
CA PHE A 166 -5.08 11.90 -6.53
C PHE A 166 -6.43 11.38 -7.00
N LEU A 167 -7.34 12.28 -7.35
CA LEU A 167 -8.67 11.89 -7.82
C LEU A 167 -8.61 11.25 -9.21
N GLU A 168 -7.71 11.68 -10.10
CA GLU A 168 -7.44 11.02 -11.39
C GLU A 168 -6.89 9.60 -11.19
N GLN A 169 -5.98 9.40 -10.23
CA GLN A 169 -5.47 8.07 -9.89
C GLN A 169 -6.58 7.18 -9.32
N LEU A 170 -7.47 7.74 -8.49
CA LEU A 170 -8.63 7.02 -7.98
C LEU A 170 -9.57 6.63 -9.12
N ASP A 171 -9.81 7.52 -10.10
CA ASP A 171 -10.63 7.23 -11.28
C ASP A 171 -10.03 6.11 -12.15
N ASP A 172 -8.69 6.06 -12.28
CA ASP A 172 -7.99 5.00 -13.01
C ASP A 172 -8.19 3.61 -12.37
N LEU A 173 -8.42 3.55 -11.04
CA LEU A 173 -8.59 2.31 -10.27
C LEU A 173 -10.02 2.08 -9.76
N ASP A 174 -10.96 2.97 -10.05
CA ASP A 174 -12.33 2.93 -9.51
C ASP A 174 -13.07 1.64 -9.88
N LYS A 175 -12.83 1.14 -11.09
CA LYS A 175 -13.44 -0.12 -11.56
C LYS A 175 -12.96 -1.30 -10.71
N GLU A 176 -11.66 -1.39 -10.47
CA GLU A 176 -11.03 -2.42 -9.66
C GLU A 176 -11.56 -2.38 -8.22
N PHE A 177 -11.61 -1.21 -7.61
CA PHE A 177 -12.10 -1.07 -6.22
C PHE A 177 -13.59 -1.40 -6.09
N LYS A 178 -14.42 -1.01 -7.06
CA LYS A 178 -15.85 -1.38 -7.08
C LYS A 178 -16.08 -2.86 -7.30
N GLU A 179 -15.23 -3.53 -8.10
CA GLU A 179 -15.28 -4.99 -8.26
C GLU A 179 -15.06 -5.71 -6.92
N LEU A 180 -14.23 -5.17 -6.02
CA LEU A 180 -14.01 -5.68 -4.68
C LEU A 180 -15.10 -5.24 -3.67
N GLN A 181 -16.14 -4.52 -4.12
CA GLN A 181 -17.24 -4.04 -3.28
C GLN A 181 -16.77 -3.21 -2.07
N THR A 182 -15.69 -2.45 -2.26
CA THR A 182 -15.12 -1.61 -1.22
C THR A 182 -15.46 -0.14 -1.46
N ASP A 183 -16.12 0.48 -0.48
CA ASP A 183 -16.56 1.88 -0.51
C ASP A 183 -15.92 2.74 0.59
N VAL A 184 -15.06 2.15 1.43
CA VAL A 184 -14.30 2.89 2.45
C VAL A 184 -12.93 3.25 1.89
N LEU A 185 -12.54 4.52 2.02
CA LEU A 185 -11.23 5.04 1.62
C LEU A 185 -10.52 5.64 2.82
N ILE A 186 -9.28 5.20 3.05
CA ILE A 186 -8.45 5.61 4.17
C ILE A 186 -7.25 6.39 3.66
N GLY A 187 -6.99 7.56 4.27
CA GLY A 187 -5.77 8.33 4.04
C GLY A 187 -5.25 8.92 5.34
N ASP A 188 -4.02 9.40 5.32
CA ASP A 188 -3.47 10.13 6.45
C ASP A 188 -4.05 11.57 6.54
N ALA A 189 -3.58 12.36 7.52
CA ALA A 189 -4.07 13.72 7.71
C ALA A 189 -3.79 14.69 6.53
N ALA A 190 -2.88 14.34 5.61
CA ALA A 190 -2.62 15.14 4.41
C ALA A 190 -3.79 15.05 3.41
N TYR A 191 -4.47 13.91 3.39
CA TYR A 191 -5.66 13.67 2.56
C TYR A 191 -6.96 14.21 3.20
N ALA A 192 -6.94 14.62 4.47
CA ALA A 192 -8.11 15.18 5.18
C ALA A 192 -8.40 16.64 4.78
N ASN A 193 -8.42 16.93 3.50
CA ASN A 193 -8.74 18.25 2.97
C ASN A 193 -10.05 18.26 2.18
N SER A 194 -10.71 19.40 2.10
CA SER A 194 -12.06 19.52 1.53
C SER A 194 -12.14 19.04 0.08
N SER A 195 -11.17 19.41 -0.75
CA SER A 195 -11.20 19.11 -2.18
C SER A 195 -11.11 17.60 -2.43
N PHE A 196 -10.16 16.93 -1.76
CA PHE A 196 -10.01 15.48 -1.88
C PHE A 196 -11.20 14.73 -1.30
N VAL A 197 -11.60 15.05 -0.05
CA VAL A 197 -12.70 14.36 0.63
C VAL A 197 -14.02 14.49 -0.14
N ILE A 198 -14.37 15.69 -0.63
CA ILE A 198 -15.56 15.90 -1.45
C ILE A 198 -15.45 15.15 -2.77
N GLY A 199 -14.27 15.14 -3.38
CA GLY A 199 -13.99 14.39 -4.61
C GLY A 199 -14.21 12.88 -4.44
N CYS A 200 -13.76 12.30 -3.33
CA CYS A 200 -13.99 10.89 -2.98
C CYS A 200 -15.48 10.59 -2.77
N ILE A 201 -16.18 11.47 -2.03
CA ILE A 201 -17.61 11.28 -1.77
C ILE A 201 -18.42 11.31 -3.07
N LYS A 202 -18.11 12.22 -4.01
CA LYS A 202 -18.76 12.28 -5.33
C LYS A 202 -18.59 10.98 -6.13
N ARG A 203 -17.55 10.19 -5.84
CA ARG A 203 -17.25 8.89 -6.44
C ARG A 203 -17.86 7.71 -5.67
N GLY A 204 -18.58 8.00 -4.57
CA GLY A 204 -19.26 7.01 -3.75
C GLY A 204 -18.44 6.48 -2.57
N TYR A 205 -17.26 7.06 -2.29
CA TYR A 205 -16.41 6.60 -1.19
C TYR A 205 -16.75 7.28 0.13
N LYS A 206 -16.74 6.50 1.20
CA LYS A 206 -16.76 6.93 2.60
C LYS A 206 -15.32 7.13 3.05
N VAL A 207 -14.95 8.34 3.44
CA VAL A 207 -13.57 8.66 3.80
C VAL A 207 -13.37 8.53 5.30
N VAL A 208 -12.36 7.75 5.69
CA VAL A 208 -11.86 7.64 7.06
C VAL A 208 -10.45 8.24 7.11
N SER A 209 -10.23 9.19 8.02
CA SER A 209 -8.92 9.82 8.16
C SER A 209 -8.77 10.49 9.54
N ARG A 210 -7.64 11.18 9.73
CA ARG A 210 -7.32 11.94 10.93
C ARG A 210 -7.36 13.44 10.67
N LEU A 211 -8.00 14.18 11.53
CA LEU A 211 -7.99 15.64 11.50
C LEU A 211 -6.72 16.21 12.16
N LYS A 212 -6.34 17.42 11.75
CA LYS A 212 -5.30 18.18 12.43
C LYS A 212 -5.82 18.69 13.79
N LYS A 213 -4.94 18.82 14.79
CA LYS A 213 -5.30 19.26 16.16
C LYS A 213 -6.04 20.61 16.20
N ASN A 214 -5.76 21.50 15.25
CA ASN A 214 -6.38 22.83 15.17
C ASN A 214 -7.63 22.89 14.29
N THR A 215 -8.20 21.76 13.89
CA THR A 215 -9.43 21.72 13.10
C THR A 215 -10.59 22.30 13.89
N ARG A 216 -11.33 23.23 13.28
CA ARG A 216 -12.52 23.84 13.90
C ARG A 216 -13.72 22.90 13.77
N LEU A 217 -14.19 22.41 14.90
CA LEU A 217 -15.32 21.51 15.04
C LEU A 217 -16.43 22.21 15.83
N PHE A 218 -17.67 21.89 15.49
CA PHE A 218 -18.86 22.48 16.11
C PHE A 218 -19.86 21.36 16.42
N SER A 219 -20.66 21.55 17.47
CA SER A 219 -21.82 20.72 17.73
C SER A 219 -22.83 20.81 16.58
N LEU A 220 -23.79 19.92 16.56
CA LEU A 220 -24.94 20.05 15.65
C LEU A 220 -25.87 21.14 16.20
N PRO A 221 -26.54 21.88 15.31
CA PRO A 221 -27.50 22.88 15.75
C PRO A 221 -28.71 22.19 16.42
N GLU A 222 -29.15 22.73 17.52
CA GLU A 222 -30.44 22.32 18.11
C GLU A 222 -31.59 22.63 17.14
N ALA A 223 -32.56 21.71 17.08
CA ALA A 223 -33.75 21.92 16.29
C ALA A 223 -34.51 23.16 16.86
N PRO A 224 -34.81 24.17 16.04
CA PRO A 224 -35.54 25.32 16.56
C PRO A 224 -36.97 24.92 16.94
N GLU A 225 -37.43 25.35 18.12
CA GLU A 225 -38.81 25.10 18.58
C GLU A 225 -39.87 25.60 17.60
N LYS A 226 -39.56 26.64 16.85
CA LYS A 226 -40.42 27.19 15.78
C LYS A 226 -39.61 27.48 14.53
N PRO A 227 -40.16 27.20 13.33
CA PRO A 227 -39.51 27.53 12.06
C PRO A 227 -39.18 29.03 11.99
N LYS A 228 -37.88 29.36 11.85
CA LYS A 228 -37.44 30.76 11.66
C LYS A 228 -37.26 31.04 10.16
N ARG A 229 -37.61 32.28 9.74
CA ARG A 229 -37.32 32.74 8.38
C ARG A 229 -35.79 32.80 8.16
N GLY A 230 -35.32 32.35 7.01
CA GLY A 230 -33.92 32.40 6.61
C GLY A 230 -33.27 31.02 6.45
N ARG A 231 -31.98 31.02 6.12
CA ARG A 231 -31.23 29.76 5.96
C ARG A 231 -31.07 29.08 7.31
N PRO A 232 -31.41 27.77 7.45
CA PRO A 232 -31.23 27.05 8.69
C PRO A 232 -29.76 27.07 9.15
N ARG A 233 -29.55 27.10 10.46
CA ARG A 233 -28.19 26.93 11.00
C ARG A 233 -27.66 25.57 10.65
N VAL A 234 -26.43 25.52 10.14
CA VAL A 234 -25.75 24.25 9.76
C VAL A 234 -24.79 23.75 10.85
N LYS A 235 -24.52 24.57 11.88
CA LYS A 235 -23.61 24.27 13.00
C LYS A 235 -24.10 24.93 14.27
N GLY A 236 -23.85 24.27 15.40
CA GLY A 236 -24.05 24.78 16.74
C GLY A 236 -22.84 25.54 17.29
N ASP A 237 -22.53 25.33 18.56
CA ASP A 237 -21.42 25.97 19.24
C ASP A 237 -20.09 25.26 18.94
N LYS A 238 -18.97 25.97 19.14
CA LYS A 238 -17.64 25.41 18.95
C LYS A 238 -17.37 24.32 19.99
N LEU A 239 -17.00 23.13 19.54
CA LEU A 239 -16.63 22.02 20.43
C LEU A 239 -15.31 22.30 21.14
N ASP A 240 -15.32 22.12 22.45
CA ASP A 240 -14.10 21.98 23.25
C ASP A 240 -13.71 20.49 23.30
N ILE A 241 -12.66 20.15 22.55
CA ILE A 241 -12.18 18.76 22.48
C ILE A 241 -11.60 18.27 23.83
N ALA A 242 -11.23 19.19 24.74
CA ALA A 242 -10.78 18.84 26.07
C ALA A 242 -11.92 18.42 27.00
N ASN A 243 -13.09 19.02 26.81
CA ASN A 243 -14.28 18.82 27.64
C ASN A 243 -15.47 18.55 26.71
N LEU A 244 -15.56 17.32 26.23
CA LEU A 244 -16.65 16.91 25.33
C LEU A 244 -17.99 16.86 26.07
N PRO A 245 -19.09 17.29 25.45
CA PRO A 245 -20.43 17.20 26.06
C PRO A 245 -20.85 15.72 26.16
N ASP A 246 -21.13 15.22 27.37
CA ASP A 246 -21.53 13.82 27.62
C ASP A 246 -22.80 13.38 26.88
N LYS A 247 -23.68 14.32 26.57
CA LYS A 247 -24.93 14.05 25.82
C LYS A 247 -24.69 13.77 24.33
N GLU A 248 -23.61 14.31 23.76
CA GLU A 248 -23.30 14.27 22.34
C GLU A 248 -22.17 13.28 22.02
N PHE A 249 -21.31 13.00 22.99
CA PHE A 249 -20.16 12.13 22.86
C PHE A 249 -20.21 10.99 23.86
N ILE A 250 -20.27 9.78 23.35
CA ILE A 250 -20.40 8.55 24.13
C ILE A 250 -19.06 7.82 24.14
N LYS A 251 -18.62 7.42 25.33
CA LYS A 251 -17.46 6.54 25.47
C LYS A 251 -17.79 5.17 24.92
N PHE A 252 -16.86 4.57 24.17
CA PHE A 252 -17.01 3.21 23.64
C PHE A 252 -15.73 2.41 23.83
N ASP A 253 -15.85 1.07 23.77
CA ASP A 253 -14.73 0.15 23.81
C ASP A 253 -14.09 0.07 22.42
N THR A 254 -12.84 0.49 22.34
CA THR A 254 -12.04 0.42 21.10
C THR A 254 -11.48 -0.99 20.84
N GLY A 255 -11.41 -1.84 21.85
CA GLY A 255 -10.67 -3.11 21.83
C GLY A 255 -9.15 -2.93 21.96
N TYR A 256 -8.66 -1.73 22.31
CA TYR A 256 -7.24 -1.42 22.52
C TYR A 256 -7.03 -0.87 23.92
N GLU A 257 -6.21 -1.55 24.73
CA GLU A 257 -5.97 -1.21 26.14
C GLU A 257 -5.34 0.19 26.33
N ASP A 258 -4.58 0.66 25.35
CA ASP A 258 -3.87 1.94 25.37
C ASP A 258 -4.70 3.13 24.86
N MET A 259 -6.01 2.92 24.57
CA MET A 259 -6.85 3.93 23.92
C MET A 259 -8.24 4.07 24.56
N GLU A 260 -8.43 5.16 25.27
CA GLU A 260 -9.78 5.63 25.62
C GLU A 260 -10.35 6.49 24.48
N ALA A 261 -11.58 6.25 24.06
CA ALA A 261 -12.17 7.00 22.95
C ALA A 261 -13.65 7.33 23.17
N PHE A 262 -14.05 8.44 22.56
CA PHE A 262 -15.42 8.96 22.54
C PHE A 262 -15.87 9.15 21.10
N GLU A 263 -17.09 8.77 20.78
CA GLU A 263 -17.69 8.97 19.47
C GLU A 263 -18.90 9.90 19.54
N GLY A 264 -19.08 10.70 18.50
CA GLY A 264 -20.23 11.59 18.36
C GLY A 264 -20.30 12.16 16.94
N LEU A 265 -21.28 13.03 16.72
CA LEU A 265 -21.40 13.77 15.47
C LEU A 265 -20.92 15.21 15.67
N ALA A 266 -20.18 15.70 14.68
CA ALA A 266 -19.68 17.07 14.69
C ALA A 266 -19.76 17.71 13.31
N TYR A 267 -20.01 19.00 13.22
CA TYR A 267 -19.83 19.75 12.00
C TYR A 267 -18.36 20.16 11.84
N CYS A 268 -17.71 19.67 10.82
CA CYS A 268 -16.33 20.03 10.49
C CYS A 268 -16.29 21.21 9.52
N GLN A 269 -15.74 22.36 9.99
CA GLN A 269 -15.73 23.59 9.18
C GLN A 269 -14.85 23.46 7.93
N SER A 270 -13.70 22.80 8.02
CA SER A 270 -12.81 22.61 6.88
C SER A 270 -13.39 21.70 5.81
N LEU A 271 -14.17 20.68 6.21
CA LEU A 271 -14.85 19.75 5.30
C LEU A 271 -16.25 20.24 4.89
N LYS A 272 -16.78 21.30 5.53
CA LYS A 272 -18.11 21.90 5.31
C LYS A 272 -19.26 20.88 5.42
N ARG A 273 -19.15 19.93 6.36
CA ARG A 273 -20.14 18.86 6.54
C ARG A 273 -20.16 18.29 7.95
N VAL A 274 -21.23 17.57 8.25
CA VAL A 274 -21.30 16.70 9.42
C VAL A 274 -20.46 15.46 9.19
N ILE A 275 -19.75 15.02 10.20
CA ILE A 275 -18.91 13.83 10.23
C ILE A 275 -19.19 13.02 11.49
N LYS A 276 -18.96 11.72 11.45
CA LYS A 276 -18.71 10.91 12.64
C LYS A 276 -17.33 11.32 13.15
N LEU A 277 -17.25 11.83 14.35
CA LEU A 277 -16.01 12.21 15.01
C LEU A 277 -15.69 11.19 16.11
N VAL A 278 -14.43 10.74 16.12
CA VAL A 278 -13.87 9.94 17.20
C VAL A 278 -12.73 10.71 17.83
N VAL A 279 -12.83 10.94 19.12
CA VAL A 279 -11.79 11.59 19.93
C VAL A 279 -11.10 10.54 20.76
N ALA A 280 -9.88 10.17 20.39
CA ALA A 280 -9.04 9.23 21.12
C ALA A 280 -8.12 9.98 22.09
N VAL A 281 -8.18 9.62 23.36
CA VAL A 281 -7.35 10.17 24.44
C VAL A 281 -6.13 9.28 24.58
N ILE A 282 -4.97 9.79 24.18
CA ILE A 282 -3.69 9.06 24.28
C ILE A 282 -3.00 9.36 25.60
N SER A 283 -3.15 10.61 26.08
CA SER A 283 -2.65 11.05 27.37
C SER A 283 -3.45 12.26 27.88
N LYS A 284 -3.17 12.73 29.08
CA LYS A 284 -3.83 13.94 29.65
C LYS A 284 -3.73 15.16 28.72
N LYS A 285 -2.67 15.25 27.89
CA LYS A 285 -2.40 16.40 27.01
C LYS A 285 -2.55 16.08 25.53
N GLU A 286 -2.68 14.80 25.15
CA GLU A 286 -2.72 14.39 23.75
C GLU A 286 -4.04 13.70 23.40
N ARG A 287 -4.74 14.30 22.42
CA ARG A 287 -5.92 13.72 21.78
C ARG A 287 -5.68 13.59 20.28
N LYS A 288 -6.13 12.50 19.70
CA LYS A 288 -6.16 12.28 18.25
C LYS A 288 -7.60 12.32 17.77
N LEU A 289 -7.83 13.01 16.67
CA LEU A 289 -9.16 13.21 16.10
C LEU A 289 -9.28 12.38 14.83
N PHE A 290 -10.06 11.31 14.88
CA PHE A 290 -10.39 10.52 13.70
C PHE A 290 -11.79 10.86 13.22
N PHE A 291 -12.05 10.68 11.95
CA PHE A 291 -13.39 10.93 11.42
C PHE A 291 -13.76 9.94 10.32
N SER A 292 -15.05 9.77 10.14
CA SER A 292 -15.65 9.20 8.94
C SER A 292 -16.65 10.17 8.32
N THR A 293 -16.70 10.19 7.00
CA THR A 293 -17.76 10.91 6.26
C THR A 293 -19.09 10.16 6.26
N ASP A 294 -19.09 8.88 6.61
CA ASP A 294 -20.28 8.11 6.96
C ASP A 294 -20.64 8.34 8.43
N VAL A 295 -21.70 9.08 8.67
CA VAL A 295 -22.16 9.42 10.02
C VAL A 295 -22.70 8.21 10.80
N ASN A 296 -23.04 7.12 10.11
CA ASN A 296 -23.57 5.90 10.70
C ASN A 296 -22.46 4.88 11.03
N MET A 297 -21.23 5.11 10.60
CA MET A 297 -20.10 4.24 10.95
C MET A 297 -19.86 4.26 12.45
N SER A 298 -19.65 3.10 13.08
CA SER A 298 -19.33 3.03 14.50
C SER A 298 -17.96 3.66 14.81
N GLY A 299 -17.78 4.19 16.01
CA GLY A 299 -16.47 4.71 16.43
C GLY A 299 -15.37 3.64 16.39
N LYS A 300 -15.74 2.40 16.73
CA LYS A 300 -14.83 1.26 16.64
C LYS A 300 -14.36 1.02 15.20
N ASP A 301 -15.28 1.04 14.22
CA ASP A 301 -14.92 0.87 12.80
C ASP A 301 -14.01 2.00 12.32
N VAL A 302 -14.29 3.24 12.71
CA VAL A 302 -13.42 4.39 12.36
C VAL A 302 -12.00 4.18 12.87
N VAL A 303 -11.83 3.69 14.10
CA VAL A 303 -10.52 3.41 14.69
C VAL A 303 -9.83 2.24 13.98
N ASP A 304 -10.53 1.13 13.80
CA ASP A 304 -9.99 -0.08 13.18
C ASP A 304 -9.51 0.20 11.75
N PHE A 305 -10.36 0.83 10.93
CA PHE A 305 -10.00 1.25 9.57
C PHE A 305 -8.80 2.20 9.56
N TYR A 306 -8.78 3.20 10.42
CA TYR A 306 -7.64 4.11 10.43
C TYR A 306 -6.35 3.42 10.88
N ARG A 307 -6.40 2.50 11.84
CA ARG A 307 -5.22 1.73 12.28
C ARG A 307 -4.72 0.78 11.20
N SER A 308 -5.60 0.20 10.39
CA SER A 308 -5.20 -0.68 9.29
C SER A 308 -4.40 0.05 8.20
N ARG A 309 -4.46 1.39 8.12
CA ARG A 309 -3.65 2.20 7.20
C ARG A 309 -2.16 1.90 7.30
N PHE A 310 -1.64 1.61 8.49
CA PHE A 310 -0.21 1.34 8.67
C PHE A 310 0.32 0.15 7.86
N GLN A 311 -0.57 -0.71 7.37
CA GLN A 311 -0.15 -1.86 6.57
C GLN A 311 0.49 -1.48 5.23
N ILE A 312 0.10 -0.34 4.64
CA ILE A 312 0.74 0.16 3.42
C ILE A 312 2.17 0.65 3.70
N GLU A 313 2.42 1.24 4.88
CA GLU A 313 3.76 1.67 5.30
C GLU A 313 4.68 0.46 5.48
N PHE A 314 4.17 -0.65 6.05
CA PHE A 314 4.90 -1.92 6.13
C PHE A 314 5.20 -2.49 4.74
N THR A 315 4.28 -2.34 3.78
CA THR A 315 4.55 -2.74 2.39
C THR A 315 5.69 -1.94 1.77
N PHE A 316 5.74 -0.62 1.98
CA PHE A 316 6.87 0.20 1.53
C PHE A 316 8.19 -0.22 2.19
N ARG A 317 8.18 -0.43 3.51
CA ARG A 317 9.35 -0.90 4.25
C ARG A 317 9.88 -2.22 3.68
N ASP A 318 9.00 -3.21 3.51
CA ASP A 318 9.36 -4.52 3.00
C ASP A 318 9.86 -4.43 1.55
N ALA A 319 9.25 -3.58 0.72
CA ALA A 319 9.70 -3.35 -0.65
C ALA A 319 11.09 -2.71 -0.71
N HIS A 320 11.38 -1.76 0.17
CA HIS A 320 12.72 -1.17 0.30
C HIS A 320 13.77 -2.20 0.73
N MET A 321 13.44 -2.98 1.75
CA MET A 321 14.40 -3.90 2.36
C MET A 321 14.66 -5.13 1.48
N TYR A 322 13.62 -5.66 0.83
CA TYR A 322 13.70 -7.01 0.25
C TYR A 322 13.50 -7.10 -1.25
N THR A 323 12.75 -6.18 -1.88
CA THR A 323 12.41 -6.29 -3.30
C THR A 323 12.91 -5.13 -4.15
N GLY A 324 13.77 -4.27 -3.60
CA GLY A 324 14.52 -3.26 -4.35
C GLY A 324 13.74 -2.01 -4.75
N LEU A 325 12.73 -1.62 -3.98
CA LEU A 325 12.07 -0.32 -4.16
C LEU A 325 13.11 0.81 -4.05
N GLY A 326 13.27 1.58 -5.12
CA GLY A 326 14.28 2.64 -5.20
C GLY A 326 15.60 2.24 -5.85
N HIS A 327 15.86 0.97 -6.15
CA HIS A 327 17.11 0.51 -6.76
C HIS A 327 17.25 0.86 -8.26
N CYS A 328 16.16 1.11 -8.97
CA CYS A 328 16.19 1.47 -10.38
C CYS A 328 16.68 2.90 -10.56
N GLU A 329 17.76 3.08 -11.33
CA GLU A 329 18.38 4.38 -11.67
C GLU A 329 18.14 4.78 -13.13
N ALA A 330 17.12 4.21 -13.76
CA ALA A 330 16.79 4.54 -15.15
C ALA A 330 16.36 5.99 -15.29
N ARG A 331 16.63 6.55 -16.50
CA ARG A 331 16.20 7.90 -16.89
C ARG A 331 14.92 7.90 -17.73
N SER A 332 14.18 6.80 -17.72
CA SER A 332 12.89 6.61 -18.40
C SER A 332 11.79 6.49 -17.35
N ALA A 333 10.72 7.25 -17.51
CA ALA A 333 9.55 7.19 -16.62
C ALA A 333 8.90 5.79 -16.68
N ALA A 334 8.80 5.19 -17.85
CA ALA A 334 8.27 3.83 -18.02
C ALA A 334 9.08 2.80 -17.21
N LYS A 335 10.42 2.83 -17.31
CA LYS A 335 11.29 1.91 -16.55
C LYS A 335 11.16 2.09 -15.05
N LEU A 336 11.09 3.33 -14.57
CA LEU A 336 10.91 3.61 -13.15
C LEU A 336 9.55 3.13 -12.67
N ASN A 337 8.48 3.42 -13.43
CA ASN A 337 7.14 2.96 -13.11
C ASN A 337 7.06 1.44 -13.06
N PHE A 338 7.65 0.75 -14.05
CA PHE A 338 7.72 -0.71 -14.07
C PHE A 338 8.47 -1.24 -12.85
N ALA A 339 9.67 -0.72 -12.55
CA ALA A 339 10.49 -1.17 -11.42
C ALA A 339 9.79 -0.99 -10.06
N ILE A 340 9.12 0.16 -9.86
CA ILE A 340 8.37 0.46 -8.64
C ILE A 340 7.24 -0.56 -8.45
N ASN A 341 6.41 -0.74 -9.48
CA ASN A 341 5.28 -1.65 -9.39
C ASN A 341 5.71 -3.13 -9.33
N ALA A 342 6.77 -3.53 -10.02
CA ALA A 342 7.35 -4.87 -9.90
C ALA A 342 7.83 -5.15 -8.48
N SER A 343 8.51 -4.21 -7.85
CA SER A 343 8.96 -4.33 -6.45
C SER A 343 7.80 -4.52 -5.49
N LEU A 344 6.75 -3.68 -5.57
CA LEU A 344 5.57 -3.75 -4.71
C LEU A 344 4.74 -5.01 -4.97
N CYS A 345 4.55 -5.38 -6.24
CA CYS A 345 3.88 -6.63 -6.62
C CYS A 345 4.63 -7.86 -6.09
N THR A 346 5.96 -7.82 -6.08
CA THR A 346 6.77 -8.91 -5.51
C THR A 346 6.52 -9.09 -4.02
N VAL A 347 6.35 -8.01 -3.24
CA VAL A 347 5.94 -8.10 -1.82
C VAL A 347 4.59 -8.79 -1.69
N ASN A 348 3.61 -8.43 -2.54
CA ASN A 348 2.30 -9.08 -2.55
C ASN A 348 2.41 -10.58 -2.84
N VAL A 349 3.21 -10.97 -3.85
CA VAL A 349 3.45 -12.38 -4.21
C VAL A 349 4.09 -13.15 -3.05
N MET A 350 5.06 -12.56 -2.36
CA MET A 350 5.71 -13.20 -1.21
C MET A 350 4.73 -13.43 -0.06
N ARG A 351 3.89 -12.43 0.25
CA ARG A 351 2.84 -12.55 1.27
C ARG A 351 1.82 -13.61 0.91
N GLU A 352 1.39 -13.63 -0.36
CA GLU A 352 0.45 -14.63 -0.86
C GLU A 352 1.02 -16.05 -0.74
N TYR A 353 2.30 -16.25 -1.12
CA TYR A 353 2.98 -17.53 -0.98
C TYR A 353 3.05 -18.00 0.48
N ILE A 354 3.47 -17.12 1.39
CA ILE A 354 3.51 -17.42 2.84
C ILE A 354 2.12 -17.82 3.35
N ALA A 355 1.07 -17.10 2.93
CA ALA A 355 -0.30 -17.39 3.36
C ALA A 355 -0.84 -18.71 2.77
N GLN A 356 -0.59 -19.00 1.49
CA GLN A 356 -1.05 -20.22 0.84
C GLN A 356 -0.38 -21.47 1.41
N GLU A 357 0.92 -21.41 1.64
CA GLU A 357 1.70 -22.52 2.20
C GLU A 357 1.60 -22.59 3.74
N ASN A 358 0.85 -21.68 4.35
CA ASN A 358 0.66 -21.57 5.81
C ASN A 358 2.01 -21.56 6.58
N LEU A 359 2.98 -20.78 6.07
CA LEU A 359 4.32 -20.70 6.62
C LEU A 359 4.36 -19.69 7.79
N ASP A 360 4.99 -20.07 8.89
CA ASP A 360 5.25 -19.15 10.02
C ASP A 360 6.63 -18.48 9.86
N ILE A 361 6.80 -17.75 8.76
CA ILE A 361 8.03 -17.01 8.46
C ILE A 361 7.74 -15.59 8.01
N SER A 362 8.70 -14.71 8.22
CA SER A 362 8.64 -13.35 7.72
C SER A 362 9.03 -13.26 6.23
N ILE A 363 8.68 -12.15 5.56
CA ILE A 363 9.15 -11.84 4.18
C ILE A 363 10.68 -11.86 4.11
N GLY A 364 11.36 -11.36 5.16
CA GLY A 364 12.82 -11.36 5.21
C GLY A 364 13.42 -12.77 5.21
N GLN A 365 12.86 -13.67 6.01
CA GLN A 365 13.27 -15.08 6.03
C GLN A 365 13.00 -15.79 4.69
N LEU A 366 11.81 -15.58 4.11
CA LEU A 366 11.51 -16.11 2.78
C LEU A 366 12.51 -15.59 1.73
N LYS A 367 12.82 -14.30 1.74
CA LYS A 367 13.85 -13.70 0.87
C LYS A 367 15.19 -14.39 1.03
N GLU A 368 15.63 -14.62 2.24
CA GLU A 368 16.90 -15.24 2.56
C GLU A 368 16.97 -16.69 2.06
N ILE A 369 15.93 -17.48 2.33
CA ILE A 369 15.79 -18.87 1.86
C ILE A 369 15.92 -18.93 0.34
N ILE A 370 15.13 -18.11 -0.37
CA ILE A 370 15.13 -18.13 -1.84
C ILE A 370 16.44 -17.63 -2.41
N THR A 371 17.06 -16.63 -1.79
CA THR A 371 18.38 -16.15 -2.21
C THR A 371 19.43 -17.26 -2.12
N ARG A 372 19.49 -17.97 -0.98
CA ARG A 372 20.43 -19.08 -0.77
C ARG A 372 20.19 -20.22 -1.78
N LEU A 373 18.93 -20.63 -1.96
CA LEU A 373 18.58 -21.66 -2.95
C LEU A 373 18.95 -21.27 -4.38
N SER A 374 18.67 -20.01 -4.77
CA SER A 374 19.00 -19.53 -6.12
C SER A 374 20.49 -19.46 -6.37
N MET A 375 21.28 -19.06 -5.37
CA MET A 375 22.75 -19.07 -5.46
C MET A 375 23.29 -20.49 -5.56
N PHE A 376 22.75 -21.40 -4.75
CA PHE A 376 23.13 -22.80 -4.76
C PHE A 376 22.80 -23.45 -6.11
N LYS A 377 21.60 -23.21 -6.65
CA LYS A 377 21.19 -23.68 -7.98
C LYS A 377 22.14 -23.17 -9.07
N LEU A 378 22.42 -21.86 -9.08
CA LEU A 378 23.34 -21.26 -10.05
C LEU A 378 24.75 -21.88 -9.99
N PHE A 379 25.24 -22.17 -8.78
CA PHE A 379 26.54 -22.81 -8.57
C PHE A 379 26.54 -24.25 -9.08
N SER A 380 25.52 -25.04 -8.74
CA SER A 380 25.37 -26.43 -9.19
C SER A 380 25.27 -26.53 -10.72
N ASP A 381 24.47 -25.67 -11.35
CA ASP A 381 24.32 -25.60 -12.81
C ASP A 381 25.67 -25.32 -13.50
N ARG A 382 26.49 -24.43 -12.93
CA ARG A 382 27.85 -24.14 -13.48
C ARG A 382 28.82 -25.28 -13.32
N LEU A 383 28.63 -26.15 -12.34
CA LEU A 383 29.42 -27.38 -12.15
C LEU A 383 28.88 -28.56 -12.96
N GLY A 384 27.75 -28.38 -13.66
CA GLY A 384 27.09 -29.49 -14.39
C GLY A 384 26.46 -30.52 -13.45
N MET A 385 26.11 -30.11 -12.21
CA MET A 385 25.49 -30.97 -11.19
C MET A 385 23.98 -30.68 -11.07
N ASP A 386 23.20 -31.75 -10.92
CA ASP A 386 21.76 -31.55 -10.59
C ASP A 386 21.61 -31.12 -9.14
N TYR A 387 21.22 -29.85 -8.95
CA TYR A 387 21.01 -29.28 -7.60
C TYR A 387 19.93 -30.01 -6.81
N LYS A 388 18.89 -30.57 -7.47
CA LYS A 388 17.83 -31.35 -6.80
C LYS A 388 18.39 -32.67 -6.25
N GLU A 389 19.29 -33.30 -6.96
CA GLU A 389 19.97 -34.49 -6.47
C GLU A 389 20.83 -34.19 -5.24
N ILE A 390 21.52 -33.04 -5.24
CA ILE A 390 22.31 -32.62 -4.08
C ILE A 390 21.40 -32.33 -2.89
N ILE A 391 20.29 -31.58 -3.06
CA ILE A 391 19.31 -31.32 -2.00
C ILE A 391 18.77 -32.63 -1.40
N ASN A 392 18.46 -33.62 -2.25
CA ASN A 392 17.98 -34.91 -1.78
C ASN A 392 19.01 -35.67 -0.95
N ARG A 393 20.31 -35.50 -1.23
CA ARG A 393 21.41 -36.15 -0.49
C ARG A 393 21.71 -35.45 0.85
N VAL A 394 21.79 -34.12 0.87
CA VAL A 394 22.25 -33.36 2.05
C VAL A 394 21.10 -32.79 2.90
N GLY A 395 19.90 -32.78 2.36
CA GLY A 395 18.73 -32.17 2.97
C GLY A 395 18.63 -30.66 2.70
N LEU A 396 17.43 -30.17 2.53
CA LEU A 396 17.15 -28.74 2.27
C LEU A 396 17.64 -27.85 3.42
N SER A 397 17.43 -28.28 4.66
CA SER A 397 17.84 -27.57 5.88
C SER A 397 19.34 -27.27 5.90
N SER A 398 20.17 -28.19 5.42
CA SER A 398 21.63 -27.99 5.37
C SER A 398 22.05 -26.85 4.43
N ILE A 399 21.20 -26.47 3.50
CA ILE A 399 21.46 -25.39 2.53
C ILE A 399 20.87 -24.06 3.03
N ILE A 400 19.64 -24.08 3.54
CA ILE A 400 18.92 -22.88 3.94
C ILE A 400 19.23 -22.44 5.37
N ASP A 401 19.55 -23.38 6.25
CA ASP A 401 19.92 -23.14 7.64
C ASP A 401 21.04 -24.06 8.12
N PRO A 402 22.29 -23.84 7.66
CA PRO A 402 23.43 -24.71 8.01
C PRO A 402 23.73 -24.78 9.50
N GLN A 403 23.21 -23.85 10.31
CA GLN A 403 23.46 -23.76 11.74
C GLN A 403 22.27 -24.21 12.59
N GLY A 404 21.12 -24.56 11.96
CA GLY A 404 19.89 -24.95 12.68
C GLY A 404 19.27 -23.84 13.52
N LEU A 405 19.43 -22.59 13.07
CA LEU A 405 18.94 -21.38 13.79
C LEU A 405 17.48 -21.05 13.46
N VAL A 406 16.90 -21.68 12.44
CA VAL A 406 15.50 -21.54 12.06
C VAL A 406 14.79 -22.82 12.46
N ALA A 407 14.17 -22.81 13.62
CA ALA A 407 13.32 -23.90 14.13
C ALA A 407 11.87 -23.69 13.69
#